data_c818931ba9c37512c19dd4ceedca9883
#
_entry.id   c818931ba9c37512c19dd4ceedca9883
#
_cell.length_a   1.000
_cell.length_b   1.000
_cell.length_c   1.000
_cell.angle_alpha   90.00
_cell.angle_beta   90.00
_cell.angle_gamma   90.00
#
_symmetry.space_group_name_H-M   'P 1'
#
loop_
_entity.id
_entity.type
_entity.pdbx_description
1 polymer ?
#
loop_
_entity_poly.entity_id
_entity_poly.type
_entity_poly.pdbx_seq_one_letter_code
_entity_poly.pdbx_strand_id
1 'polypeptide(L)'
;MVCRFYDPEQGSVSIGGINLKHVVAGELRSQIALVSQHPLLFSGSIMDNIRVGNPDASDDRVKDAAKLARIHEDIHALEAGYQTLLGQRGEGLSGGQRQRMAIARAFLKDAPILILDEATSALDSESEAGIQEALAELCKGRTTILIAHRFSSIKHASRILVMDKTLAGGAIVADGTHDEVYATSALYRQLYDQQKLSSS
;
A
#
# COMPACT_ATOMS: atom_id res chain seq x y z
N MET A 1 -8.05 -12.33 -3.81
CA MET A 1 -8.30 -13.34 -2.77
C MET A 1 -8.38 -12.68 -1.38
N VAL A 2 -7.34 -12.00 -0.85
CA VAL A 2 -7.40 -11.41 0.52
C VAL A 2 -8.56 -10.43 0.69
N CYS A 3 -8.81 -9.52 -0.28
CA CYS A 3 -9.97 -8.62 -0.28
C CYS A 3 -11.28 -9.30 -0.75
N ARG A 4 -11.22 -10.59 -1.03
CA ARG A 4 -12.35 -11.41 -1.54
C ARG A 4 -13.06 -10.80 -2.74
N PHE A 5 -12.29 -10.33 -3.74
CA PHE A 5 -12.82 -10.06 -5.08
C PHE A 5 -13.03 -11.36 -5.87
N TYR A 6 -12.22 -12.39 -5.55
CA TYR A 6 -12.31 -13.74 -6.07
C TYR A 6 -12.08 -14.72 -4.92
N ASP A 7 -12.84 -15.81 -4.90
CA ASP A 7 -12.59 -16.95 -4.00
C ASP A 7 -11.58 -17.91 -4.66
N PRO A 8 -10.77 -18.65 -3.88
CA PRO A 8 -9.87 -19.65 -4.44
C PRO A 8 -10.68 -20.82 -5.02
N GLU A 9 -10.24 -21.37 -6.15
CA GLU A 9 -10.83 -22.56 -6.76
C GLU A 9 -10.58 -23.80 -5.90
N GLN A 10 -9.39 -23.88 -5.28
CA GLN A 10 -9.02 -24.93 -4.35
C GLN A 10 -8.40 -24.33 -3.09
N GLY A 11 -8.56 -25.01 -1.96
CA GLY A 11 -8.08 -24.55 -0.67
C GLY A 11 -8.96 -23.46 -0.05
N SER A 12 -8.40 -22.71 0.90
CA SER A 12 -9.10 -21.65 1.63
C SER A 12 -8.16 -20.53 2.01
N VAL A 13 -8.73 -19.34 2.18
CA VAL A 13 -8.04 -18.17 2.78
C VAL A 13 -8.72 -17.88 4.10
N SER A 14 -7.93 -17.72 5.16
CA SER A 14 -8.43 -17.41 6.51
C SER A 14 -7.70 -16.22 7.11
N ILE A 15 -8.41 -15.41 7.90
CA ILE A 15 -7.88 -14.33 8.71
C ILE A 15 -8.31 -14.59 10.15
N GLY A 16 -7.34 -14.61 11.10
CA GLY A 16 -7.63 -14.93 12.49
C GLY A 16 -8.31 -16.29 12.70
N GLY A 17 -8.00 -17.28 11.83
CA GLY A 17 -8.62 -18.61 11.85
C GLY A 17 -10.02 -18.69 11.21
N ILE A 18 -10.60 -17.58 10.79
CA ILE A 18 -11.94 -17.54 10.16
C ILE A 18 -11.79 -17.62 8.65
N ASN A 19 -12.41 -18.62 8.02
CA ASN A 19 -12.42 -18.75 6.56
C ASN A 19 -13.21 -17.61 5.92
N LEU A 20 -12.58 -16.90 4.98
CA LEU A 20 -13.16 -15.71 4.34
C LEU A 20 -14.45 -15.99 3.56
N LYS A 21 -14.70 -17.23 3.14
CA LYS A 21 -15.96 -17.61 2.49
C LYS A 21 -17.18 -17.40 3.40
N HIS A 22 -16.99 -17.39 4.71
CA HIS A 22 -18.07 -17.24 5.71
C HIS A 22 -18.20 -15.81 6.27
N VAL A 23 -17.37 -14.87 5.81
CA VAL A 23 -17.38 -13.47 6.28
C VAL A 23 -18.13 -12.60 5.28
N VAL A 24 -18.90 -11.64 5.76
CA VAL A 24 -19.52 -10.61 4.90
C VAL A 24 -18.41 -9.75 4.25
N ALA A 25 -18.46 -9.58 2.93
CA ALA A 25 -17.40 -8.89 2.20
C ALA A 25 -17.16 -7.44 2.67
N GLY A 26 -18.22 -6.75 3.11
CA GLY A 26 -18.10 -5.40 3.68
C GLY A 26 -17.34 -5.39 5.00
N GLU A 27 -17.64 -6.32 5.91
CA GLU A 27 -16.94 -6.47 7.19
C GLU A 27 -15.46 -6.84 6.98
N LEU A 28 -15.18 -7.77 6.06
CA LEU A 28 -13.80 -8.11 5.70
C LEU A 28 -13.03 -6.89 5.20
N ARG A 29 -13.62 -6.14 4.26
CA ARG A 29 -12.95 -4.98 3.64
C ARG A 29 -12.80 -3.79 4.59
N SER A 30 -13.62 -3.70 5.63
CA SER A 30 -13.40 -2.70 6.70
C SER A 30 -12.10 -2.96 7.48
N GLN A 31 -11.67 -4.21 7.59
CA GLN A 31 -10.45 -4.63 8.28
C GLN A 31 -9.18 -4.55 7.41
N ILE A 32 -9.30 -4.11 6.16
CA ILE A 32 -8.18 -4.09 5.21
C ILE A 32 -8.02 -2.68 4.65
N ALA A 33 -6.85 -2.06 4.82
CA ALA A 33 -6.46 -0.87 4.09
C ALA A 33 -5.61 -1.27 2.87
N LEU A 34 -5.82 -0.60 1.74
CA LEU A 34 -5.08 -0.83 0.51
C LEU A 34 -4.45 0.48 0.03
N VAL A 35 -3.14 0.46 -0.20
CA VAL A 35 -2.40 1.51 -0.90
C VAL A 35 -1.94 0.92 -2.22
N SER A 36 -2.58 1.35 -3.31
CA SER A 36 -2.30 0.84 -4.66
C SER A 36 -1.18 1.63 -5.34
N GLN A 37 -0.57 1.04 -6.35
CA GLN A 37 0.45 1.64 -7.23
C GLN A 37 -0.06 2.92 -7.91
N HIS A 38 -1.30 2.90 -8.37
CA HIS A 38 -1.96 4.02 -9.02
C HIS A 38 -3.22 4.42 -8.22
N PRO A 39 -3.07 5.31 -7.22
CA PRO A 39 -4.20 5.69 -6.39
C PRO A 39 -5.27 6.42 -7.21
N LEU A 40 -6.51 5.95 -7.11
CA LEU A 40 -7.64 6.65 -7.68
C LEU A 40 -8.09 7.78 -6.75
N LEU A 41 -8.11 8.99 -7.29
CA LEU A 41 -8.72 10.14 -6.64
C LEU A 41 -10.04 10.47 -7.35
N PHE A 42 -11.03 10.86 -6.56
CA PHE A 42 -12.36 11.19 -7.04
C PHE A 42 -12.48 12.70 -7.26
N SER A 43 -13.37 13.09 -8.16
CA SER A 43 -13.78 14.50 -8.27
C SER A 43 -14.41 14.95 -6.95
N GLY A 44 -13.96 16.08 -6.41
CA GLY A 44 -14.36 16.60 -5.10
C GLY A 44 -13.18 17.24 -4.37
N SER A 45 -13.38 17.68 -3.13
CA SER A 45 -12.33 18.32 -2.37
C SER A 45 -11.22 17.34 -1.94
N ILE A 46 -10.05 17.87 -1.61
CA ILE A 46 -8.98 17.09 -0.98
C ILE A 46 -9.48 16.47 0.34
N MET A 47 -10.24 17.25 1.12
CA MET A 47 -10.87 16.79 2.36
C MET A 47 -11.73 15.54 2.13
N ASP A 48 -12.64 15.58 1.14
CA ASP A 48 -13.52 14.47 0.81
C ASP A 48 -12.74 13.26 0.33
N ASN A 49 -11.70 13.50 -0.46
CA ASN A 49 -10.84 12.44 -0.95
C ASN A 49 -10.14 11.68 0.18
N ILE A 50 -9.62 12.35 1.20
CA ILE A 50 -9.01 11.67 2.35
C ILE A 50 -10.10 10.99 3.19
N ARG A 51 -11.26 11.63 3.37
CA ARG A 51 -12.40 11.10 4.14
C ARG A 51 -12.97 9.78 3.58
N VAL A 52 -12.68 9.44 2.32
CA VAL A 52 -13.01 8.10 1.78
C VAL A 52 -12.47 6.95 2.66
N GLY A 53 -11.35 7.16 3.38
CA GLY A 53 -10.80 6.17 4.31
C GLY A 53 -11.75 5.86 5.49
N ASN A 54 -12.47 6.88 5.98
CA ASN A 54 -13.48 6.75 7.02
C ASN A 54 -14.49 7.90 6.85
N PRO A 55 -15.67 7.64 6.26
CA PRO A 55 -16.68 8.66 5.96
C PRO A 55 -17.19 9.42 7.19
N ASP A 56 -17.15 8.82 8.37
CA ASP A 56 -17.64 9.41 9.63
C ASP A 56 -16.55 10.21 10.37
N ALA A 57 -15.35 10.33 9.80
CA ALA A 57 -14.24 11.03 10.45
C ALA A 57 -14.46 12.55 10.46
N SER A 58 -14.15 13.17 11.60
CA SER A 58 -14.10 14.64 11.72
C SER A 58 -12.98 15.25 10.86
N ASP A 59 -13.10 16.54 10.56
CA ASP A 59 -12.08 17.29 9.82
C ASP A 59 -10.70 17.20 10.49
N ASP A 60 -10.64 17.24 11.82
CA ASP A 60 -9.38 17.15 12.55
C ASP A 60 -8.72 15.77 12.37
N ARG A 61 -9.48 14.68 12.40
CA ARG A 61 -8.95 13.34 12.10
C ARG A 61 -8.43 13.24 10.67
N VAL A 62 -9.10 13.88 9.71
CA VAL A 62 -8.63 13.94 8.32
C VAL A 62 -7.30 14.71 8.23
N LYS A 63 -7.18 15.84 8.92
CA LYS A 63 -5.95 16.64 8.96
C LYS A 63 -4.80 15.88 9.64
N ASP A 64 -5.07 15.15 10.72
CA ASP A 64 -4.05 14.35 11.41
C ASP A 64 -3.57 13.19 10.54
N ALA A 65 -4.46 12.51 9.82
CA ALA A 65 -4.08 11.51 8.83
C ALA A 65 -3.22 12.10 7.70
N ALA A 66 -3.52 13.32 7.25
CA ALA A 66 -2.70 14.02 6.25
C ALA A 66 -1.30 14.37 6.77
N LYS A 67 -1.16 14.77 8.05
CA LYS A 67 0.14 15.01 8.69
C LYS A 67 0.97 13.72 8.76
N LEU A 68 0.37 12.61 9.19
CA LEU A 68 1.04 11.32 9.23
C LEU A 68 1.49 10.87 7.83
N ALA A 69 0.71 11.15 6.82
CA ALA A 69 1.02 10.87 5.41
C ALA A 69 1.98 11.88 4.76
N ARG A 70 2.48 12.86 5.51
CA ARG A 70 3.42 13.90 5.02
C ARG A 70 2.88 14.72 3.83
N ILE A 71 1.55 14.96 3.77
CA ILE A 71 0.92 15.76 2.70
C ILE A 71 0.28 17.04 3.22
N HIS A 72 0.21 17.24 4.52
CA HIS A 72 -0.45 18.39 5.15
C HIS A 72 0.10 19.72 4.64
N GLU A 73 1.41 19.88 4.56
CA GLU A 73 2.06 21.12 4.13
C GLU A 73 1.81 21.41 2.64
N ASP A 74 1.84 20.37 1.79
CA ASP A 74 1.48 20.52 0.37
C ASP A 74 0.04 21.03 0.22
N ILE A 75 -0.88 20.49 1.02
CA ILE A 75 -2.29 20.93 1.00
C ILE A 75 -2.42 22.37 1.50
N HIS A 76 -1.68 22.73 2.55
CA HIS A 76 -1.72 24.08 3.13
C HIS A 76 -1.17 25.15 2.18
N ALA A 77 -0.25 24.78 1.29
CA ALA A 77 0.31 25.66 0.27
C ALA A 77 -0.66 25.97 -0.88
N LEU A 78 -1.77 25.22 -1.00
CA LEU A 78 -2.81 25.48 -1.99
C LEU A 78 -3.73 26.64 -1.53
N GLU A 79 -4.19 27.47 -2.46
CA GLU A 79 -5.02 28.64 -2.16
C GLU A 79 -6.29 28.28 -1.35
N ALA A 80 -6.98 27.20 -1.71
CA ALA A 80 -8.17 26.71 -1.00
C ALA A 80 -7.87 25.61 0.03
N GLY A 81 -6.59 25.27 0.25
CA GLY A 81 -6.18 24.25 1.21
C GLY A 81 -6.92 22.93 1.01
N TYR A 82 -7.49 22.40 2.08
CA TYR A 82 -8.28 21.14 2.04
C TYR A 82 -9.56 21.22 1.20
N GLN A 83 -10.05 22.43 0.90
CA GLN A 83 -11.24 22.62 0.06
C GLN A 83 -10.88 22.72 -1.44
N THR A 84 -9.60 22.59 -1.79
CA THR A 84 -9.16 22.55 -3.19
C THR A 84 -9.87 21.39 -3.90
N LEU A 85 -10.56 21.73 -4.99
CA LEU A 85 -11.26 20.75 -5.81
C LEU A 85 -10.27 20.05 -6.75
N LEU A 86 -10.32 18.72 -6.75
CA LEU A 86 -9.55 17.90 -7.66
C LEU A 86 -10.38 17.57 -8.90
N GLY A 87 -9.76 17.66 -10.06
CA GLY A 87 -10.30 17.16 -11.31
C GLY A 87 -10.37 15.63 -11.36
N GLN A 88 -10.72 15.10 -12.53
CA GLN A 88 -10.75 13.65 -12.72
C GLN A 88 -9.38 13.03 -12.44
N ARG A 89 -9.35 11.93 -11.69
CA ARG A 89 -8.13 11.17 -11.32
C ARG A 89 -7.08 12.00 -10.55
N GLY A 90 -7.48 13.09 -9.88
CA GLY A 90 -6.55 13.93 -9.10
C GLY A 90 -5.69 14.83 -9.98
N GLU A 91 -6.25 15.31 -11.09
CA GLU A 91 -5.60 16.33 -11.93
C GLU A 91 -5.22 17.54 -11.08
N GLY A 92 -3.99 18.03 -11.26
CA GLY A 92 -3.39 19.10 -10.46
C GLY A 92 -2.45 18.63 -9.35
N LEU A 93 -2.42 17.33 -9.01
CA LEU A 93 -1.47 16.76 -8.04
C LEU A 93 -0.33 16.00 -8.73
N SER A 94 0.88 16.08 -8.14
CA SER A 94 2.02 15.25 -8.56
C SER A 94 1.77 13.77 -8.23
N GLY A 95 2.57 12.86 -8.82
CA GLY A 95 2.51 11.43 -8.50
C GLY A 95 2.72 11.15 -7.03
N GLY A 96 3.71 11.81 -6.41
CA GLY A 96 4.00 11.71 -4.98
C GLY A 96 2.88 12.22 -4.09
N GLN A 97 2.24 13.33 -4.46
CA GLN A 97 1.09 13.87 -3.74
C GLN A 97 -0.11 12.91 -3.81
N ARG A 98 -0.41 12.34 -4.98
CA ARG A 98 -1.46 11.32 -5.09
C ARG A 98 -1.18 10.10 -4.22
N GLN A 99 0.07 9.65 -4.16
CA GLN A 99 0.46 8.53 -3.32
C GLN A 99 0.29 8.85 -1.83
N ARG A 100 0.75 10.02 -1.37
CA ARG A 100 0.56 10.46 0.01
C ARG A 100 -0.93 10.64 0.37
N MET A 101 -1.79 11.03 -0.57
CA MET A 101 -3.25 11.03 -0.38
C MET A 101 -3.80 9.63 -0.10
N ALA A 102 -3.33 8.61 -0.84
CA ALA A 102 -3.73 7.22 -0.59
C ALA A 102 -3.23 6.70 0.77
N ILE A 103 -2.02 7.10 1.16
CA ILE A 103 -1.48 6.80 2.49
C ILE A 103 -2.32 7.48 3.59
N ALA A 104 -2.73 8.74 3.40
CA ALA A 104 -3.62 9.44 4.34
C ALA A 104 -4.97 8.71 4.51
N ARG A 105 -5.55 8.21 3.42
CA ARG A 105 -6.75 7.35 3.48
C ARG A 105 -6.53 6.10 4.33
N ALA A 106 -5.37 5.45 4.15
CA ALA A 106 -5.02 4.25 4.91
C ALA A 106 -4.83 4.53 6.40
N PHE A 107 -4.19 5.65 6.77
CA PHE A 107 -4.12 6.12 8.15
C PHE A 107 -5.49 6.39 8.75
N LEU A 108 -6.35 7.12 8.00
CA LEU A 108 -7.69 7.47 8.46
C LEU A 108 -8.59 6.24 8.65
N LYS A 109 -8.41 5.22 7.81
CA LYS A 109 -9.13 3.94 7.91
C LYS A 109 -8.72 3.13 9.12
N ASP A 110 -7.45 3.21 9.51
CA ASP A 110 -6.85 2.55 10.68
C ASP A 110 -7.15 1.03 10.77
N ALA A 111 -7.06 0.34 9.65
CA ALA A 111 -7.35 -1.09 9.56
C ALA A 111 -6.16 -1.93 10.06
N PRO A 112 -6.39 -3.10 10.71
CA PRO A 112 -5.33 -3.98 11.23
C PRO A 112 -4.54 -4.70 10.15
N ILE A 113 -5.08 -4.81 8.94
CA ILE A 113 -4.41 -5.43 7.79
C ILE A 113 -4.14 -4.36 6.74
N LEU A 114 -2.91 -4.31 6.27
CA LEU A 114 -2.45 -3.37 5.26
C LEU A 114 -1.96 -4.13 4.02
N ILE A 115 -2.42 -3.72 2.86
CA ILE A 115 -1.91 -4.20 1.57
C ILE A 115 -1.23 -3.02 0.88
N LEU A 116 0.05 -3.17 0.58
CA LEU A 116 0.85 -2.21 -0.17
C LEU A 116 1.18 -2.80 -1.54
N ASP A 117 0.63 -2.23 -2.60
CA ASP A 117 0.85 -2.69 -3.97
C ASP A 117 1.73 -1.67 -4.69
N GLU A 118 3.03 -1.99 -4.80
CA GLU A 118 4.06 -1.16 -5.44
C GLU A 118 4.02 0.33 -5.04
N ALA A 119 3.77 0.60 -3.77
CA ALA A 119 3.49 1.94 -3.25
C ALA A 119 4.61 2.99 -3.47
N THR A 120 5.78 2.62 -4.02
CA THR A 120 6.94 3.51 -4.22
C THR A 120 7.52 3.49 -5.64
N SER A 121 6.89 2.83 -6.61
CA SER A 121 7.52 2.50 -7.91
C SER A 121 7.66 3.65 -8.92
N ALA A 122 7.00 4.80 -8.74
CA ALA A 122 6.88 5.85 -9.75
C ALA A 122 7.21 7.27 -9.23
N LEU A 123 8.19 7.42 -8.31
CA LEU A 123 8.41 8.67 -7.59
C LEU A 123 9.80 9.24 -7.88
N ASP A 124 9.90 10.58 -7.87
CA ASP A 124 11.17 11.28 -7.80
C ASP A 124 11.84 11.09 -6.41
N SER A 125 13.15 11.22 -6.36
CA SER A 125 13.97 10.92 -5.18
C SER A 125 13.63 11.77 -3.95
N GLU A 126 13.12 12.98 -4.13
CA GLU A 126 12.78 13.89 -3.03
C GLU A 126 11.43 13.52 -2.40
N SER A 127 10.46 13.15 -3.22
CA SER A 127 9.17 12.65 -2.76
C SER A 127 9.25 11.24 -2.14
N GLU A 128 10.24 10.44 -2.54
CA GLU A 128 10.39 9.04 -2.11
C GLU A 128 10.68 8.91 -0.62
N ALA A 129 11.57 9.73 -0.06
CA ALA A 129 11.95 9.66 1.36
C ALA A 129 10.75 9.89 2.30
N GLY A 130 9.97 10.95 2.06
CA GLY A 130 8.79 11.24 2.87
C GLY A 130 7.69 10.17 2.77
N ILE A 131 7.56 9.54 1.60
CA ILE A 131 6.62 8.42 1.40
C ILE A 131 7.10 7.17 2.13
N GLN A 132 8.39 6.85 2.10
CA GLN A 132 8.94 5.70 2.82
C GLN A 132 8.78 5.86 4.34
N GLU A 133 9.03 7.05 4.89
CA GLU A 133 8.79 7.33 6.30
C GLU A 133 7.31 7.15 6.68
N ALA A 134 6.40 7.70 5.87
CA ALA A 134 4.97 7.56 6.11
C ALA A 134 4.50 6.09 6.03
N LEU A 135 5.02 5.32 5.07
CA LEU A 135 4.73 3.88 4.95
C LEU A 135 5.30 3.08 6.13
N ALA A 136 6.52 3.38 6.57
CA ALA A 136 7.12 2.73 7.73
C ALA A 136 6.28 2.97 9.00
N GLU A 137 5.78 4.19 9.20
CA GLU A 137 4.88 4.52 10.30
C GLU A 137 3.54 3.79 10.16
N LEU A 138 2.98 3.76 8.95
CA LEU A 138 1.71 3.09 8.67
C LEU A 138 1.78 1.57 8.91
N CYS A 139 2.93 0.94 8.70
CA CYS A 139 3.11 -0.51 8.92
C CYS A 139 3.16 -0.91 10.40
N LYS A 140 3.46 0.02 11.32
CA LYS A 140 3.60 -0.29 12.74
C LYS A 140 2.34 -0.90 13.34
N GLY A 141 2.48 -2.03 14.01
CA GLY A 141 1.38 -2.73 14.69
C GLY A 141 0.34 -3.37 13.77
N ARG A 142 0.61 -3.47 12.45
CA ARG A 142 -0.31 -4.04 11.47
C ARG A 142 0.26 -5.26 10.79
N THR A 143 -0.62 -6.18 10.40
CA THR A 143 -0.24 -7.24 9.46
C THR A 143 -0.14 -6.65 8.06
N THR A 144 1.09 -6.54 7.54
CA THR A 144 1.33 -5.92 6.23
C THR A 144 1.66 -6.96 5.17
N ILE A 145 0.94 -6.92 4.05
CA ILE A 145 1.23 -7.65 2.83
C ILE A 145 1.80 -6.65 1.84
N LEU A 146 3.07 -6.83 1.47
CA LEU A 146 3.77 -5.96 0.54
C LEU A 146 3.98 -6.69 -0.79
N ILE A 147 3.44 -6.13 -1.87
CA ILE A 147 3.78 -6.51 -3.23
C ILE A 147 4.79 -5.50 -3.72
N ALA A 148 6.02 -5.93 -3.94
CA ALA A 148 7.09 -5.02 -4.26
C ALA A 148 7.92 -5.51 -5.45
N HIS A 149 8.29 -4.55 -6.29
CA HIS A 149 9.29 -4.70 -7.33
C HIS A 149 10.64 -4.07 -6.93
N ARG A 150 10.70 -3.33 -5.80
CA ARG A 150 11.95 -2.76 -5.27
C ARG A 150 12.40 -3.51 -4.03
N PHE A 151 13.59 -4.06 -4.08
CA PHE A 151 14.16 -4.88 -2.98
C PHE A 151 14.48 -4.07 -1.72
N SER A 152 14.69 -2.75 -1.82
CA SER A 152 14.85 -1.88 -0.65
C SER A 152 13.66 -1.99 0.32
N SER A 153 12.46 -2.17 -0.21
CA SER A 153 11.23 -2.33 0.59
C SER A 153 11.08 -3.74 1.17
N ILE A 154 11.63 -4.76 0.51
CA ILE A 154 11.45 -6.18 0.88
C ILE A 154 12.43 -6.60 1.98
N LYS A 155 13.63 -6.02 2.03
CA LYS A 155 14.70 -6.42 2.95
C LYS A 155 14.30 -6.48 4.42
N HIS A 156 13.33 -5.67 4.82
CA HIS A 156 12.84 -5.59 6.20
C HIS A 156 11.58 -6.42 6.45
N ALA A 157 11.10 -7.15 5.44
CA ALA A 157 9.96 -8.05 5.62
C ALA A 157 10.36 -9.25 6.50
N SER A 158 9.50 -9.61 7.44
CA SER A 158 9.71 -10.76 8.32
C SER A 158 9.59 -12.10 7.57
N ARG A 159 8.91 -12.11 6.42
CA ARG A 159 8.71 -13.29 5.57
C ARG A 159 8.57 -12.86 4.12
N ILE A 160 9.23 -13.56 3.22
CA ILE A 160 9.22 -13.32 1.77
C ILE A 160 8.71 -14.57 1.09
N LEU A 161 7.73 -14.39 0.20
CA LEU A 161 7.21 -15.41 -0.68
C LEU A 161 7.65 -15.09 -2.11
N VAL A 162 8.43 -15.96 -2.72
CA VAL A 162 8.83 -15.83 -4.13
C VAL A 162 7.86 -16.61 -4.99
N MET A 163 7.23 -15.91 -5.94
CA MET A 163 6.27 -16.49 -6.87
C MET A 163 6.87 -16.56 -8.26
N ASP A 164 6.80 -17.73 -8.90
CA ASP A 164 7.17 -17.93 -10.29
C ASP A 164 5.91 -18.06 -11.15
N LYS A 165 5.74 -17.11 -12.09
CA LYS A 165 4.62 -17.08 -13.04
C LYS A 165 4.83 -18.00 -14.26
N THR A 166 6.04 -18.48 -14.47
CA THR A 166 6.34 -19.40 -15.60
C THR A 166 5.79 -20.80 -15.37
N LEU A 167 5.55 -21.15 -14.11
CA LEU A 167 4.88 -22.40 -13.75
C LEU A 167 3.37 -22.24 -13.94
N ALA A 168 2.72 -23.29 -14.43
CA ALA A 168 1.29 -23.28 -14.72
C ALA A 168 0.46 -22.83 -13.50
N GLY A 169 -0.22 -21.69 -13.64
CA GLY A 169 -1.02 -21.11 -12.56
C GLY A 169 -0.25 -20.25 -11.55
N GLY A 170 1.09 -20.13 -11.67
CA GLY A 170 1.94 -19.49 -10.69
C GLY A 170 2.15 -20.34 -9.43
N ALA A 171 3.39 -20.46 -8.96
CA ALA A 171 3.71 -21.25 -7.76
C ALA A 171 4.61 -20.46 -6.81
N ILE A 172 4.50 -20.71 -5.52
CA ILE A 172 5.47 -20.26 -4.53
C ILE A 172 6.68 -21.18 -4.62
N VAL A 173 7.82 -20.62 -5.03
CA VAL A 173 9.08 -21.37 -5.25
C VAL A 173 10.08 -21.17 -4.13
N ALA A 174 9.90 -20.17 -3.28
CA ALA A 174 10.67 -20.02 -2.05
C ALA A 174 9.86 -19.24 -1.00
N ASP A 175 10.13 -19.50 0.27
CA ASP A 175 9.48 -18.97 1.45
C ASP A 175 10.48 -18.88 2.59
N GLY A 176 10.65 -17.72 3.21
CA GLY A 176 11.58 -17.51 4.31
C GLY A 176 11.93 -16.04 4.53
N THR A 177 12.94 -15.80 5.35
CA THR A 177 13.56 -14.49 5.53
C THR A 177 14.39 -14.09 4.29
N HIS A 178 14.85 -12.83 4.23
CA HIS A 178 15.71 -12.37 3.13
C HIS A 178 16.92 -13.27 2.93
N ASP A 179 17.65 -13.60 3.99
CA ASP A 179 18.89 -14.36 3.91
C ASP A 179 18.63 -15.82 3.46
N GLU A 180 17.57 -16.45 3.97
CA GLU A 180 17.17 -17.82 3.58
C GLU A 180 16.77 -17.88 2.11
N VAL A 181 15.93 -16.96 1.66
CA VAL A 181 15.45 -16.91 0.28
C VAL A 181 16.57 -16.53 -0.69
N TYR A 182 17.47 -15.63 -0.30
CA TYR A 182 18.66 -15.29 -1.11
C TYR A 182 19.60 -16.48 -1.25
N ALA A 183 19.79 -17.27 -0.20
CA ALA A 183 20.63 -18.48 -0.23
C ALA A 183 20.03 -19.59 -1.09
N THR A 184 18.70 -19.78 -1.05
CA THR A 184 18.03 -20.97 -1.61
C THR A 184 17.39 -20.74 -2.97
N SER A 185 16.95 -19.53 -3.31
CA SER A 185 16.24 -19.20 -4.55
C SER A 185 17.14 -18.50 -5.57
N ALA A 186 17.48 -19.19 -6.66
CA ALA A 186 18.22 -18.62 -7.77
C ALA A 186 17.45 -17.45 -8.43
N LEU A 187 16.12 -17.57 -8.55
CA LEU A 187 15.25 -16.54 -9.10
C LEU A 187 15.31 -15.26 -8.25
N TYR A 188 15.17 -15.38 -6.93
CA TYR A 188 15.22 -14.23 -6.03
C TYR A 188 16.59 -13.54 -6.06
N ARG A 189 17.67 -14.33 -6.01
CA ARG A 189 19.05 -13.82 -6.08
C ARG A 189 19.28 -13.03 -7.36
N GLN A 190 18.91 -13.61 -8.51
CA GLN A 190 19.05 -12.94 -9.81
C GLN A 190 18.32 -11.59 -9.83
N LEU A 191 17.07 -11.54 -9.40
CA LEU A 191 16.27 -10.31 -9.35
C LEU A 191 16.88 -9.27 -8.40
N TYR A 192 17.33 -9.71 -7.22
CA TYR A 192 17.96 -8.85 -6.21
C TYR A 192 19.26 -8.21 -6.75
N ASP A 193 20.16 -9.02 -7.33
CA ASP A 193 21.44 -8.57 -7.84
C ASP A 193 21.29 -7.63 -9.05
N GLN A 194 20.33 -7.90 -9.93
CA GLN A 194 19.99 -7.01 -11.05
C GLN A 194 19.55 -5.61 -10.57
N GLN A 195 18.72 -5.52 -9.55
CA GLN A 195 18.30 -4.21 -9.04
C GLN A 195 19.39 -3.46 -8.29
N LYS A 196 20.28 -4.18 -7.59
CA LYS A 196 21.44 -3.57 -6.91
C LYS A 196 22.36 -2.89 -7.91
N LEU A 197 22.60 -3.53 -9.06
CA LEU A 197 23.41 -2.97 -10.15
C LEU A 197 22.75 -1.74 -10.82
N SER A 198 21.42 -1.66 -10.87
CA SER A 198 20.69 -0.53 -11.47
C SER A 198 20.57 0.68 -10.53
N SER A 199 20.89 0.52 -9.26
CA SER A 199 20.77 1.56 -8.21
C SER A 199 22.13 2.14 -7.79
N SER A 200 23.22 1.65 -8.40
CA SER A 200 24.61 2.12 -8.24
C SER A 200 25.03 2.99 -9.41
#